data_1285be18072060619c821ff6c8fa8bc4
#
_entry.id   1285be18072060619c821ff6c8fa8bc4
#
_cell.length_a   1.000
_cell.length_b   1.000
_cell.length_c   1.000
_cell.angle_alpha   90.00
_cell.angle_beta   90.00
_cell.angle_gamma   90.00
#
_symmetry.space_group_name_H-M   'P 1'
#
loop_
_entity.id
_entity.type
_entity.pdbx_description
1 polymer ?
#
loop_
_entity_poly.entity_id
_entity_poly.type
_entity_poly.pdbx_seq_one_letter_code
_entity_poly.pdbx_strand_id
1 'polypeptide(L)' 'MWFVVRDCLGLSGFPSAEKNIRARLDRLAENNPEWKRKREGTKAFEYHIDCLPAEAQKVLRKRLT' A
#
# COMPACT_ATOMS: atom_id res chain seq x y z
N MET A 1 10.91 0.95 -1.47
CA MET A 1 10.30 -0.12 -0.65
C MET A 1 8.90 -0.42 -1.15
N TRP A 2 8.62 -1.69 -1.39
CA TRP A 2 7.31 -2.13 -1.90
C TRP A 2 6.56 -2.89 -0.82
N PHE A 3 5.24 -2.80 -0.85
CA PHE A 3 4.38 -3.49 0.11
C PHE A 3 3.10 -3.95 -0.59
N VAL A 4 2.35 -4.83 0.08
CA VAL A 4 1.07 -5.34 -0.43
C VAL A 4 -0.06 -4.85 0.46
N VAL A 5 -1.30 -5.00 -0.04
CA VAL A 5 -2.50 -4.56 0.67
C VAL A 5 -2.54 -5.10 2.10
N ARG A 6 -2.18 -6.37 2.27
CA ARG A 6 -2.22 -7.02 3.58
C ARG A 6 -1.34 -6.33 4.62
N ASP A 7 -0.25 -5.71 4.17
CA ASP A 7 0.66 -5.00 5.07
C ASP A 7 0.01 -3.78 5.71
N CYS A 8 -1.08 -3.29 5.13
CA CYS A 8 -1.80 -2.12 5.64
C CYS A 8 -2.93 -2.47 6.61
N LEU A 9 -3.16 -3.75 6.88
CA LEU A 9 -4.20 -4.14 7.83
C LEU A 9 -3.86 -3.61 9.22
N GLY A 10 -4.83 -2.95 9.83
CA GLY A 10 -4.62 -2.37 11.15
C GLY A 10 -3.82 -1.08 11.15
N LEU A 11 -3.46 -0.57 9.98
CA LEU A 11 -2.71 0.68 9.89
C LEU A 11 -3.64 1.85 10.20
N SER A 12 -3.15 2.77 11.07
CA SER A 12 -3.91 3.93 11.47
C SER A 12 -4.25 4.81 10.25
N GLY A 13 -5.50 5.25 10.16
CA GLY A 13 -5.95 6.05 9.04
C GLY A 13 -6.37 5.26 7.82
N PHE A 14 -6.29 3.92 7.88
CA PHE A 14 -6.70 3.06 6.79
C PHE A 14 -7.92 2.24 7.18
N PRO A 15 -8.76 1.85 6.19
CA PRO A 15 -9.88 0.95 6.46
C PRO A 15 -9.41 -0.40 6.99
N SER A 16 -10.30 -1.13 7.64
CA SER A 16 -9.97 -2.45 8.17
C SER A 16 -10.13 -3.58 7.15
N ALA A 17 -10.88 -3.33 6.06
CA ALA A 17 -11.11 -4.34 5.04
C ALA A 17 -10.09 -4.22 3.90
N GLU A 18 -9.53 -5.34 3.47
CA GLU A 18 -8.55 -5.35 2.36
C GLU A 18 -9.11 -4.70 1.10
N LYS A 19 -10.37 -4.95 0.79
CA LYS A 19 -11.02 -4.38 -0.38
C LYS A 19 -10.97 -2.85 -0.35
N ASN A 20 -11.24 -2.26 0.81
CA ASN A 20 -11.24 -0.82 0.96
C ASN A 20 -9.82 -0.26 0.99
N ILE A 21 -8.88 -1.02 1.54
CA ILE A 21 -7.47 -0.64 1.52
C ILE A 21 -6.97 -0.58 0.08
N ARG A 22 -7.31 -1.58 -0.72
CA ARG A 22 -6.91 -1.61 -2.13
C ARG A 22 -7.44 -0.39 -2.87
N ALA A 23 -8.71 -0.04 -2.65
CA ALA A 23 -9.30 1.13 -3.29
C ALA A 23 -8.55 2.40 -2.91
N ARG A 24 -8.16 2.51 -1.65
CA ARG A 24 -7.40 3.66 -1.16
C ARG A 24 -6.02 3.72 -1.82
N LEU A 25 -5.33 2.60 -1.90
CA LEU A 25 -4.01 2.54 -2.51
C LEU A 25 -4.05 2.83 -4.00
N ASP A 26 -5.04 2.30 -4.70
CA ASP A 26 -5.22 2.58 -6.12
C ASP A 26 -5.41 4.06 -6.36
N ARG A 27 -6.13 4.73 -5.48
CA ARG A 27 -6.36 6.16 -5.59
C ARG A 27 -5.08 6.95 -5.33
N LEU A 28 -4.30 6.53 -4.34
CA LEU A 28 -3.04 7.20 -4.02
C LEU A 28 -2.01 7.05 -5.14
N ALA A 29 -2.02 5.94 -5.85
CA ALA A 29 -1.10 5.68 -6.95
C ALA A 29 -1.68 6.07 -8.33
N GLU A 30 -2.85 6.68 -8.36
CA GLU A 30 -3.58 6.99 -9.58
C GLU A 30 -2.76 7.84 -10.56
N ASN A 31 -2.06 8.84 -10.06
CA ASN A 31 -1.30 9.76 -10.88
C ASN A 31 0.16 9.34 -11.08
N ASN A 32 0.56 8.24 -10.47
CA ASN A 32 1.93 7.74 -10.54
C ASN A 32 1.93 6.23 -10.74
N PRO A 33 1.74 5.77 -11.99
CA PRO A 33 1.68 4.34 -12.29
C PRO A 33 2.90 3.56 -11.79
N GLU A 34 4.05 4.23 -11.68
CA GLU A 34 5.28 3.61 -11.21
C GLU A 34 5.21 3.19 -9.73
N TRP A 35 4.21 3.63 -9.01
CA TRP A 35 4.02 3.26 -7.60
C TRP A 35 3.17 2.00 -7.43
N LYS A 36 2.74 1.40 -8.53
CA LYS A 36 1.94 0.19 -8.51
C LYS A 36 2.50 -0.78 -9.54
N ARG A 37 2.71 -2.04 -9.12
CA ARG A 37 3.17 -3.06 -10.04
C ARG A 37 2.51 -4.40 -9.69
N LYS A 38 2.41 -5.28 -10.68
CA LYS A 38 1.88 -6.62 -10.47
C LYS A 38 3.01 -7.51 -9.96
N ARG A 39 2.75 -8.20 -8.86
CA ARG A 39 3.71 -9.12 -8.30
C ARG A 39 3.83 -10.35 -9.20
N GLU A 40 5.08 -10.69 -9.56
CA GLU A 40 5.33 -11.82 -10.45
C GLU A 40 4.84 -13.12 -9.82
N GLY A 41 4.15 -13.93 -10.64
CA GLY A 41 3.67 -15.23 -10.20
C GLY A 41 2.40 -15.21 -9.37
N THR A 42 1.81 -14.04 -9.12
CA THR A 42 0.57 -13.90 -8.36
C THR A 42 -0.36 -12.89 -9.00
N LYS A 43 -1.61 -12.84 -8.51
CA LYS A 43 -2.56 -11.83 -8.93
C LYS A 43 -2.50 -10.59 -8.04
N ALA A 44 -1.66 -10.61 -7.03
CA ALA A 44 -1.54 -9.51 -6.09
C ALA A 44 -0.73 -8.36 -6.70
N PHE A 45 -1.10 -7.13 -6.32
CA PHE A 45 -0.34 -5.95 -6.70
C PHE A 45 0.51 -5.49 -5.54
N GLU A 46 1.68 -4.91 -5.88
CA GLU A 46 2.53 -4.27 -4.90
C GLU A 46 2.47 -2.76 -5.12
N TYR A 47 2.60 -2.02 -4.04
CA TYR A 47 2.58 -0.56 -4.07
C TYR A 47 3.86 -0.01 -3.46
N HIS A 48 4.33 1.10 -4.02
CA HIS A 48 5.53 1.74 -3.49
C HIS A 48 5.18 2.59 -2.28
N ILE A 49 6.03 2.56 -1.25
CA ILE A 49 5.77 3.28 -0.01
C ILE A 49 5.61 4.79 -0.20
N ASP A 50 6.21 5.33 -1.26
CA ASP A 50 6.10 6.76 -1.55
C ASP A 50 4.68 7.21 -1.90
N CYS A 51 3.78 6.28 -2.22
CA CYS A 51 2.38 6.64 -2.49
C CYS A 51 1.62 6.99 -1.21
N LEU A 52 2.15 6.64 -0.06
CA LEU A 52 1.49 6.84 1.22
C LEU A 52 1.76 8.23 1.81
N PRO A 53 0.82 8.74 2.64
CA PRO A 53 1.11 9.93 3.44
C PRO A 53 2.29 9.68 4.37
N ALA A 54 2.98 10.75 4.77
CA ALA A 54 4.19 10.62 5.60
C ALA A 54 3.97 9.80 6.87
N GLU A 55 2.85 9.99 7.54
CA GLU A 55 2.55 9.25 8.77
C GLU A 55 2.40 7.76 8.53
N ALA A 56 1.71 7.41 7.44
CA ALA A 56 1.53 6.00 7.07
C ALA A 56 2.86 5.37 6.68
N GLN A 57 3.71 6.10 5.96
CA GLN A 57 5.04 5.62 5.60
C GLN A 57 5.85 5.28 6.84
N LYS A 58 5.81 6.17 7.83
CA LYS A 58 6.56 6.01 9.07
C LYS A 58 6.16 4.73 9.81
N VAL A 59 4.85 4.54 9.96
CA VAL A 59 4.33 3.35 10.65
C VAL A 59 4.65 2.08 9.88
N LEU A 60 4.46 2.11 8.57
CA LEU A 60 4.67 0.94 7.73
C LEU A 60 6.15 0.53 7.69
N ARG A 61 7.06 1.49 7.57
CA ARG A 61 8.50 1.21 7.60
C ARG A 61 8.89 0.50 8.88
N LYS A 62 8.34 0.95 9.99
CA LYS A 62 8.60 0.33 11.29
C LYS A 62 8.05 -1.09 11.35
N ARG A 63 6.88 -1.29 10.76
CA ARG A 63 6.24 -2.61 10.73
C ARG A 63 7.00 -3.61 9.86
N LEU A 64 7.56 -3.15 8.76
CA LEU A 64 8.26 -4.00 7.80
C LEU A 64 9.75 -4.24 8.12
N THR A 65 10.27 -3.55 9.09
CA THR A 65 11.69 -3.67 9.47
C THR A 65 11.94 -4.80 10.47
#